data_71c2cb9a37aff8e9248c0e0036195974
#
_entry.id   71c2cb9a37aff8e9248c0e0036195974
#
_cell.length_a   1.000
_cell.length_b   1.000
_cell.length_c   1.000
_cell.angle_alpha   90.00
_cell.angle_beta   90.00
_cell.angle_gamma   90.00
#
_symmetry.space_group_name_H-M   'P 1'
#
loop_
_entity.id
_entity.type
_entity.pdbx_description
1 polymer ?
#
loop_
_entity_poly.entity_id
_entity_poly.type
_entity_poly.pdbx_seq_one_letter_code
_entity_poly.pdbx_strand_id
1 'polypeptide(L)' 'MTSAQFKAARYKLGFSARGLALEWSMGENGGRTIRRWESGDTPLNPEAAYCIQMMLDRDA' A
#
# COMPACT_ATOMS: atom_id res chain seq x y z
N MET A 1 -6.88 -5.80 7.54
CA MET A 1 -6.81 -5.70 6.05
C MET A 1 -5.97 -6.84 5.51
N THR A 2 -6.44 -7.50 4.45
CA THR A 2 -5.69 -8.56 3.78
C THR A 2 -4.77 -7.98 2.72
N SER A 3 -3.82 -8.79 2.23
CA SER A 3 -2.96 -8.39 1.11
C SER A 3 -3.77 -7.99 -0.12
N ALA A 4 -4.82 -8.76 -0.43
CA ALA A 4 -5.68 -8.46 -1.56
C ALA A 4 -6.45 -7.15 -1.36
N GLN A 5 -6.91 -6.90 -0.16
CA GLN A 5 -7.61 -5.65 0.15
C GLN A 5 -6.67 -4.45 0.03
N PHE A 6 -5.43 -4.60 0.44
CA PHE A 6 -4.43 -3.54 0.31
C PHE A 6 -4.18 -3.20 -1.16
N LYS A 7 -4.02 -4.23 -2.00
CA LYS A 7 -3.81 -4.03 -3.43
C LYS A 7 -5.01 -3.33 -4.09
N ALA A 8 -6.22 -3.76 -3.74
CA ALA A 8 -7.44 -3.14 -4.27
C ALA A 8 -7.55 -1.68 -3.84
N ALA A 9 -7.19 -1.38 -2.59
CA ALA A 9 -7.20 -0.01 -2.08
C ALA A 9 -6.21 0.87 -2.84
N ARG A 10 -5.02 0.34 -3.11
CA ARG A 10 -4.01 1.08 -3.89
C ARG A 10 -4.52 1.42 -5.28
N TYR A 11 -5.13 0.44 -5.96
CA TYR A 11 -5.72 0.68 -7.29
C TYR A 11 -6.82 1.71 -7.23
N LYS A 12 -7.68 1.63 -6.22
CA LYS A 12 -8.79 2.56 -6.06
C LYS A 12 -8.28 4.00 -5.88
N LEU A 13 -7.16 4.16 -5.18
CA LEU A 13 -6.54 5.47 -4.97
C LEU A 13 -5.75 5.96 -6.18
N GLY A 14 -5.54 5.10 -7.17
CA GLY A 14 -4.86 5.49 -8.41
C GLY A 14 -3.34 5.42 -8.36
N PHE A 15 -2.76 4.75 -7.35
CA PHE A 15 -1.32 4.66 -7.22
C PHE A 15 -0.77 3.36 -7.81
N SER A 16 0.39 3.45 -8.48
CA SER A 16 1.23 2.29 -8.69
C SER A 16 1.94 1.95 -7.37
N ALA A 17 2.53 0.75 -7.27
CA ALA A 17 3.29 0.40 -6.07
C ALA A 17 4.42 1.40 -5.83
N ARG A 18 5.14 1.75 -6.88
CA ARG A 18 6.21 2.75 -6.79
C ARG A 18 5.65 4.12 -6.41
N GLY A 19 4.53 4.52 -7.00
CA GLY A 19 3.92 5.81 -6.71
C GLY A 19 3.50 5.93 -5.26
N LEU A 20 2.90 4.88 -4.71
CA LEU A 20 2.52 4.87 -3.30
C LEU A 20 3.75 4.91 -2.39
N ALA A 21 4.80 4.17 -2.77
CA ALA A 21 6.05 4.19 -2.01
C ALA A 21 6.66 5.59 -1.98
N LEU A 22 6.61 6.31 -3.10
CA LEU A 22 7.09 7.68 -3.15
C LEU A 22 6.24 8.60 -2.29
N GLU A 23 4.93 8.43 -2.32
CA GLU A 23 4.00 9.21 -1.49
C GLU A 23 4.31 9.04 0.00
N TRP A 24 4.67 7.83 0.39
CA TRP A 24 4.97 7.51 1.78
C TRP A 24 6.45 7.65 2.15
N SER A 25 7.29 8.15 1.24
CA SER A 25 8.73 8.35 1.46
C SER A 25 9.44 7.07 1.91
N MET A 26 9.12 5.95 1.26
CA MET A 26 9.65 4.64 1.63
C MET A 26 11.04 4.35 1.05
N GLY A 27 11.59 5.22 0.21
CA GLY A 27 12.90 5.03 -0.38
C GLY A 27 12.85 4.20 -1.66
N GLU A 28 14.04 3.88 -2.19
CA GLU A 28 14.19 3.25 -3.51
C GLU A 28 13.52 1.86 -3.60
N ASN A 29 13.53 1.11 -2.51
CA ASN A 29 13.00 -0.25 -2.48
C ASN A 29 11.55 -0.31 -2.00
N GLY A 30 10.91 0.84 -1.80
CA GLY A 30 9.56 0.90 -1.27
C GLY A 30 8.53 0.19 -2.14
N GLY A 31 8.63 0.37 -3.46
CA GLY A 31 7.71 -0.30 -4.39
C GLY A 31 7.81 -1.82 -4.31
N ARG A 32 9.03 -2.34 -4.18
CA ARG A 32 9.26 -3.78 -4.00
C ARG A 32 8.62 -4.27 -2.70
N THR A 33 8.81 -3.52 -1.63
CA THR A 33 8.24 -3.85 -0.32
C THR A 33 6.70 -3.92 -0.41
N ILE A 34 6.08 -2.95 -1.05
CA ILE A 34 4.62 -2.92 -1.24
C ILE A 34 4.17 -4.14 -2.03
N ARG A 35 4.86 -4.49 -3.10
CA ARG A 35 4.51 -5.67 -3.91
C ARG A 35 4.63 -6.96 -3.11
N ARG A 36 5.62 -7.06 -2.22
CA ARG A 36 5.79 -8.24 -1.38
C ARG A 36 4.65 -8.37 -0.37
N TRP A 37 4.16 -7.24 0.17
CA TRP A 37 2.97 -7.27 1.01
C TRP A 37 1.76 -7.78 0.24
N GLU A 38 1.61 -7.32 -1.01
CA GLU A 38 0.44 -7.65 -1.83
C GLU A 38 0.46 -9.09 -2.32
N SER A 39 1.65 -9.65 -2.54
CA SER A 39 1.79 -11.04 -2.97
C SER A 39 1.70 -12.04 -1.84
N GLY A 40 1.77 -11.58 -0.60
CA GLY A 40 1.77 -12.44 0.57
C GLY A 40 3.15 -12.97 0.94
N ASP A 41 4.21 -12.54 0.24
CA ASP A 41 5.58 -12.92 0.52
C ASP A 41 6.01 -12.51 1.93
N THR A 42 5.58 -11.34 2.36
CA THR A 42 5.81 -10.84 3.70
C THR A 42 4.48 -10.38 4.29
N PRO A 43 4.32 -10.46 5.61
CA PRO A 43 3.09 -9.97 6.24
C PRO A 43 2.89 -8.48 5.97
N LEU A 44 1.65 -8.09 5.73
CA LEU A 44 1.29 -6.70 5.55
C LEU A 44 1.57 -5.92 6.83
N ASN A 45 2.32 -4.83 6.70
CA ASN A 45 2.63 -3.96 7.83
C ASN A 45 1.35 -3.31 8.34
N PRO A 46 1.02 -3.45 9.64
CA PRO A 46 -0.21 -2.85 10.18
C PRO A 46 -0.27 -1.33 10.03
N GLU A 47 0.86 -0.64 10.11
CA GLU A 47 0.89 0.80 9.91
C GLU A 47 0.54 1.17 8.48
N ALA A 48 1.02 0.37 7.51
CA ALA A 48 0.69 0.59 6.11
C ALA A 48 -0.81 0.38 5.86
N ALA A 49 -1.39 -0.65 6.46
CA ALA A 49 -2.82 -0.92 6.36
C ALA A 49 -3.62 0.24 6.93
N TYR A 50 -3.20 0.76 8.08
CA TYR A 50 -3.85 1.90 8.71
C TYR A 50 -3.76 3.15 7.83
N CYS A 51 -2.57 3.43 7.30
CA CYS A 51 -2.36 4.60 6.46
C CYS A 51 -3.21 4.58 5.19
N ILE A 52 -3.27 3.43 4.52
CA ILE A 52 -4.04 3.34 3.28
C ILE A 52 -5.54 3.43 3.56
N GLN A 53 -6.00 2.90 4.70
CA GLN A 53 -7.39 3.02 5.10
C GLN A 53 -7.76 4.49 5.34
N MET A 54 -6.89 5.24 5.99
CA MET A 54 -7.12 6.67 6.20
C MET A 54 -7.19 7.43 4.87
N MET A 55 -6.36 7.06 3.90
CA MET A 55 -6.41 7.68 2.58
C MET A 55 -7.72 7.40 1.88
N LEU A 56 -8.22 6.16 1.98
CA LEU A 56 -9.54 5.81 1.42
C LEU A 56 -10.66 6.61 2.08
N ASP A 57 -10.62 6.74 3.39
CA ASP A 57 -11.64 7.48 4.13
C ASP A 57 -11.63 8.96 3.78
N ARG A 58 -10.44 9.51 3.54
CA ARG A 58 -10.29 10.92 3.15
C ARG A 58 -10.84 11.16 1.76
N ASP A 59 -10.68 10.21 0.85
CA ASP A 59 -11.16 10.30 -0.53
C ASP A 59 -12.67 10.09 -0.66
N ALA A 60 -13.28 9.47 0.33
CA ALA A 60 -14.70 9.12 0.29
C ALA A 60 -15.65 10.33 0.42
#